data_44906cf5075cec8538d4f939530aefa9
#
_entry.id   44906cf5075cec8538d4f939530aefa9
#
_cell.length_a   1.000
_cell.length_b   1.000
_cell.length_c   1.000
_cell.angle_alpha   90.00
_cell.angle_beta   90.00
_cell.angle_gamma   90.00
#
_symmetry.space_group_name_H-M   'P 1'
#
loop_
_entity.id
_entity.type
_entity.pdbx_description
1 polymer ?
#
loop_
_entity_poly.entity_id
_entity_poly.type
_entity_poly.pdbx_seq_one_letter_code
_entity_poly.pdbx_strand_id
1 'polypeptide(L)'
;MKTILIVIFFLYSQVQSVEPDEILADQDLENVARIIGKELRCLVCQNEDIENSNADIARDLRILVRNMLSEGKTKDEIISYIHSRYGDFVLFSPPVRSDTIALWLIPTVFFIMLFFIFFRKS
;
A
#
# COMPACT_ATOMS: atom_id res chain seq x y z
N MET A 1 15.09 -37.51 -10.45
CA MET A 1 15.93 -36.45 -9.85
C MET A 1 16.09 -35.23 -10.77
N LYS A 2 16.41 -35.38 -12.08
CA LYS A 2 16.55 -34.22 -13.01
C LYS A 2 15.26 -33.39 -13.17
N THR A 3 14.09 -34.00 -13.20
CA THR A 3 12.79 -33.32 -13.31
C THR A 3 12.45 -32.46 -12.10
N ILE A 4 12.80 -32.91 -10.90
CA ILE A 4 12.60 -32.16 -9.65
C ILE A 4 13.47 -30.90 -9.63
N LEU A 5 14.70 -30.97 -10.13
CA LEU A 5 15.63 -29.84 -10.21
C LEU A 5 15.11 -28.75 -11.18
N ILE A 6 14.49 -29.13 -12.30
CA ILE A 6 13.89 -28.22 -13.25
C ILE A 6 12.66 -27.50 -12.64
N VAL A 7 11.82 -28.23 -11.92
CA VAL A 7 10.63 -27.64 -11.25
C VAL A 7 11.05 -26.65 -10.17
N ILE A 8 12.09 -26.97 -9.38
CA ILE A 8 12.63 -26.05 -8.37
C ILE A 8 13.21 -24.79 -9.02
N PHE A 9 13.90 -24.89 -10.15
CA PHE A 9 14.45 -23.73 -10.87
C PHE A 9 13.34 -22.78 -11.38
N PHE A 10 12.20 -23.29 -11.83
CA PHE A 10 11.05 -22.48 -12.24
C PHE A 10 10.32 -21.80 -11.08
N LEU A 11 10.38 -22.34 -9.86
CA LEU A 11 9.76 -21.74 -8.67
C LEU A 11 10.54 -20.55 -8.12
N TYR A 12 11.80 -20.34 -8.52
CA TYR A 12 12.63 -19.22 -8.09
C TYR A 12 12.58 -18.01 -9.03
N SER A 13 11.74 -17.99 -10.06
CA SER A 13 11.49 -16.79 -10.88
C SER A 13 10.75 -15.74 -10.05
N GLN A 14 11.49 -14.93 -9.33
CA GLN A 14 10.98 -13.70 -8.69
C GLN A 14 10.74 -12.67 -9.79
N VAL A 15 9.47 -12.47 -10.14
CA VAL A 15 9.08 -11.36 -11.01
C VAL A 15 9.18 -10.08 -10.17
N GLN A 16 10.19 -9.27 -10.44
CA GLN A 16 10.32 -7.94 -9.85
C GLN A 16 9.58 -6.95 -10.75
N SER A 17 8.68 -6.18 -10.17
CA SER A 17 7.90 -5.15 -10.87
C SER A 17 8.62 -3.83 -11.01
N VAL A 18 9.65 -3.59 -10.18
CA VAL A 18 10.49 -2.39 -10.23
C VAL A 18 11.60 -2.59 -11.25
N GLU A 19 11.66 -1.69 -12.24
CA GLU A 19 12.70 -1.72 -13.27
C GLU A 19 14.03 -1.14 -12.73
N PRO A 20 15.20 -1.61 -13.23
CA PRO A 20 16.51 -1.14 -12.74
C PRO A 20 16.75 0.37 -12.96
N ASP A 21 16.09 0.99 -13.93
CA ASP A 21 16.18 2.41 -14.24
C ASP A 21 15.39 3.31 -13.30
N GLU A 22 14.48 2.73 -12.50
CA GLU A 22 13.73 3.45 -11.47
C GLU A 22 14.52 3.59 -10.16
N ILE A 23 15.49 2.72 -9.90
CA ILE A 23 16.19 2.60 -8.61
C ILE A 23 17.11 3.79 -8.36
N LEU A 24 17.01 4.39 -7.17
CA LEU A 24 17.91 5.46 -6.74
C LEU A 24 19.31 4.93 -6.45
N ALA A 25 20.34 5.75 -6.76
CA ALA A 25 21.72 5.42 -6.46
C ALA A 25 22.00 5.39 -4.95
N ASP A 26 21.29 6.18 -4.18
CA ASP A 26 21.34 6.20 -2.71
C ASP A 26 20.45 5.08 -2.15
N GLN A 27 21.08 4.10 -1.50
CA GLN A 27 20.41 2.93 -0.95
C GLN A 27 19.44 3.25 0.18
N ASP A 28 19.74 4.27 0.99
CA ASP A 28 18.88 4.67 2.10
C ASP A 28 17.60 5.33 1.59
N LEU A 29 17.71 6.22 0.61
CA LEU A 29 16.56 6.82 -0.06
C LEU A 29 15.74 5.78 -0.82
N GLU A 30 16.37 4.81 -1.46
CA GLU A 30 15.67 3.72 -2.14
C GLU A 30 14.87 2.85 -1.17
N ASN A 31 15.42 2.57 0.01
CA ASN A 31 14.68 1.83 1.05
C ASN A 31 13.43 2.60 1.51
N VAL A 32 13.54 3.91 1.68
CA VAL A 32 12.38 4.77 2.00
C VAL A 32 11.38 4.78 0.86
N ALA A 33 11.84 4.87 -0.41
CA ALA A 33 10.97 4.82 -1.57
C ALA A 33 10.14 3.54 -1.63
N ARG A 34 10.76 2.38 -1.35
CA ARG A 34 10.09 1.07 -1.29
C ARG A 34 9.06 0.99 -0.16
N ILE A 35 9.36 1.57 1.00
CA ILE A 35 8.40 1.64 2.10
C ILE A 35 7.18 2.45 1.69
N ILE A 36 7.38 3.63 1.10
CA ILE A 36 6.28 4.47 0.59
C ILE A 36 5.49 3.73 -0.49
N GLY A 37 6.17 3.07 -1.42
CA GLY A 37 5.54 2.31 -2.51
C GLY A 37 4.61 1.20 -2.01
N LYS A 38 4.94 0.54 -0.91
CA LYS A 38 4.10 -0.48 -0.26
C LYS A 38 2.92 0.08 0.53
N GLU A 39 2.98 1.35 0.93
CA GLU A 39 1.87 2.03 1.61
C GLU A 39 0.84 2.63 0.65
N LEU A 40 1.21 2.78 -0.62
CA LEU A 40 0.36 3.35 -1.66
C LEU A 40 -0.25 2.24 -2.52
N ARG A 41 -1.58 2.32 -2.68
CA ARG A 41 -2.35 1.38 -3.49
C ARG A 41 -2.27 1.74 -4.98
N CYS A 42 -2.08 0.76 -5.83
CA CYS A 42 -2.28 0.91 -7.26
C CYS A 42 -3.77 1.10 -7.58
N LEU A 43 -4.12 2.21 -8.24
CA LEU A 43 -5.51 2.62 -8.48
C LEU A 43 -6.26 1.75 -9.50
N VAL A 44 -5.55 1.04 -10.36
CA VAL A 44 -6.10 0.20 -11.44
C VAL A 44 -5.92 -1.30 -11.19
N CYS A 45 -5.26 -1.66 -10.07
CA CYS A 45 -4.99 -3.05 -9.72
C CYS A 45 -5.97 -3.57 -8.67
N GLN A 46 -6.06 -4.90 -8.56
CA GLN A 46 -6.92 -5.54 -7.55
C GLN A 46 -6.20 -5.65 -6.20
N ASN A 47 -6.23 -4.55 -5.42
CA ASN A 47 -5.67 -4.50 -4.05
C ASN A 47 -4.15 -4.75 -3.97
N GLU A 48 -3.40 -4.29 -4.95
CA GLU A 48 -1.94 -4.38 -5.02
C GLU A 48 -1.32 -3.01 -4.70
N ASP A 49 -0.13 -3.00 -4.10
CA ASP A 49 0.62 -1.78 -3.89
C ASP A 49 1.38 -1.35 -5.16
N ILE A 50 1.82 -0.08 -5.20
CA ILE A 50 2.53 0.43 -6.38
C ILE A 50 3.92 -0.17 -6.54
N GLU A 51 4.55 -0.69 -5.48
CA GLU A 51 5.89 -1.30 -5.55
C GLU A 51 5.85 -2.66 -6.26
N ASN A 52 4.77 -3.43 -6.08
CA ASN A 52 4.62 -4.77 -6.65
C ASN A 52 3.79 -4.79 -7.95
N SER A 53 3.18 -3.68 -8.33
CA SER A 53 2.34 -3.58 -9.51
C SER A 53 3.13 -3.26 -10.79
N ASN A 54 2.80 -3.97 -11.88
CA ASN A 54 3.34 -3.73 -13.23
C ASN A 54 2.51 -2.75 -14.07
N ALA A 55 1.49 -2.12 -13.49
CA ALA A 55 0.67 -1.14 -14.20
C ALA A 55 1.45 0.15 -14.47
N ASP A 56 1.20 0.80 -15.62
CA ASP A 56 1.87 2.04 -16.01
C ASP A 56 1.69 3.14 -14.95
N ILE A 57 0.49 3.27 -14.38
CA ILE A 57 0.23 4.25 -13.32
C ILE A 57 1.03 3.96 -12.03
N ALA A 58 1.28 2.69 -11.72
CA ALA A 58 2.11 2.31 -10.57
C ALA A 58 3.57 2.71 -10.81
N ARG A 59 4.07 2.50 -12.04
CA ARG A 59 5.40 2.95 -12.44
C ARG A 59 5.56 4.47 -12.33
N ASP A 60 4.60 5.22 -12.86
CA ASP A 60 4.61 6.68 -12.79
C ASP A 60 4.63 7.18 -11.34
N LEU A 61 3.85 6.55 -10.46
CA LEU A 61 3.84 6.87 -9.03
C LEU A 61 5.15 6.51 -8.34
N ARG A 62 5.78 5.37 -8.68
CA ARG A 62 7.11 5.00 -8.15
C ARG A 62 8.18 6.02 -8.53
N ILE A 63 8.20 6.44 -9.80
CA ILE A 63 9.13 7.47 -10.31
C ILE A 63 8.88 8.80 -9.59
N LEU A 64 7.62 9.20 -9.42
CA LEU A 64 7.24 10.42 -8.70
C LEU A 64 7.74 10.41 -7.25
N VAL A 65 7.53 9.31 -6.52
CA VAL A 65 8.02 9.14 -5.14
C VAL A 65 9.53 9.31 -5.06
N ARG A 66 10.27 8.64 -5.96
CA ARG A 66 11.74 8.70 -6.01
C ARG A 66 12.26 10.09 -6.34
N ASN A 67 11.62 10.79 -7.27
CA ASN A 67 11.97 12.17 -7.60
C ASN A 67 11.75 13.10 -6.40
N MET A 68 10.61 13.01 -5.72
CA MET A 68 10.32 13.83 -4.55
C MET A 68 11.28 13.54 -3.38
N LEU A 69 11.71 12.29 -3.19
CA LEU A 69 12.75 11.93 -2.21
C LEU A 69 14.10 12.54 -2.57
N SER A 70 14.47 12.52 -3.86
CA SER A 70 15.71 13.15 -4.34
C SER A 70 15.71 14.68 -4.16
N GLU A 71 14.53 15.31 -4.17
CA GLU A 71 14.33 16.72 -3.84
C GLU A 71 14.40 17.00 -2.31
N GLY A 72 14.56 15.97 -1.48
CA GLY A 72 14.66 16.10 -0.03
C GLY A 72 13.31 16.19 0.70
N LYS A 73 12.19 15.83 0.06
CA LYS A 73 10.87 15.79 0.70
C LYS A 73 10.78 14.62 1.67
N THR A 74 10.04 14.84 2.73
CA THR A 74 9.76 13.82 3.74
C THR A 74 8.67 12.84 3.26
N LYS A 75 8.66 11.64 3.84
CA LYS A 75 7.63 10.62 3.57
C LYS A 75 6.21 11.18 3.71
N ASP A 76 5.94 11.92 4.79
CA ASP A 76 4.59 12.45 5.06
C ASP A 76 4.16 13.49 4.03
N GLU A 77 5.09 14.33 3.57
CA GLU A 77 4.83 15.29 2.50
C GLU A 77 4.51 14.59 1.17
N ILE A 78 5.24 13.52 0.84
CA ILE A 78 5.02 12.74 -0.38
C ILE A 78 3.65 12.06 -0.34
N ILE A 79 3.33 11.37 0.75
CA ILE A 79 2.03 10.70 0.93
C ILE A 79 0.89 11.74 0.88
N SER A 80 1.03 12.88 1.56
CA SER A 80 0.04 13.96 1.54
C SER A 80 -0.17 14.53 0.14
N TYR A 81 0.90 14.73 -0.61
CA TYR A 81 0.84 15.22 -1.99
C TYR A 81 0.08 14.23 -2.89
N ILE A 82 0.43 12.94 -2.84
CA ILE A 82 -0.21 11.91 -3.66
C ILE A 82 -1.67 11.74 -3.23
N HIS A 83 -1.96 11.74 -1.93
CA HIS A 83 -3.32 11.67 -1.40
C HIS A 83 -4.18 12.85 -1.86
N SER A 84 -3.64 14.09 -1.84
CA SER A 84 -4.39 15.28 -2.31
C SER A 84 -4.74 15.22 -3.79
N ARG A 85 -3.94 14.51 -4.59
CA ARG A 85 -4.12 14.42 -6.04
C ARG A 85 -4.99 13.23 -6.48
N TYR A 86 -4.88 12.11 -5.80
CA TYR A 86 -5.53 10.84 -6.16
C TYR A 86 -6.66 10.42 -5.20
N GLY A 87 -6.81 11.12 -4.08
CA GLY A 87 -7.87 10.87 -3.10
C GLY A 87 -7.59 9.71 -2.16
N ASP A 88 -8.61 9.35 -1.36
CA ASP A 88 -8.48 8.36 -0.28
C ASP A 88 -8.18 6.93 -0.77
N PHE A 89 -8.52 6.60 -2.02
CA PHE A 89 -8.31 5.27 -2.60
C PHE A 89 -6.84 4.89 -2.78
N VAL A 90 -5.94 5.87 -2.81
CA VAL A 90 -4.49 5.62 -2.93
C VAL A 90 -3.87 5.10 -1.64
N LEU A 91 -4.59 5.19 -0.51
CA LEU A 91 -4.13 4.72 0.78
C LEU A 91 -4.74 3.36 1.13
N PHE A 92 -3.92 2.43 1.66
CA PHE A 92 -4.43 1.19 2.23
C PHE A 92 -5.15 1.40 3.55
N SER A 93 -4.70 2.36 4.35
CA SER A 93 -5.30 2.69 5.64
C SER A 93 -6.27 3.86 5.46
N PRO A 94 -7.59 3.66 5.70
CA PRO A 94 -8.54 4.74 5.61
C PRO A 94 -8.21 5.82 6.66
N PRO A 95 -8.22 7.10 6.29
CA PRO A 95 -7.98 8.17 7.25
C PRO A 95 -9.10 8.20 8.30
N VAL A 96 -8.73 8.38 9.57
CA VAL A 96 -9.70 8.56 10.66
C VAL A 96 -10.25 9.97 10.59
N ARG A 97 -11.41 10.13 9.99
CA ARG A 97 -12.13 11.40 9.81
C ARG A 97 -13.55 11.28 10.38
N SER A 98 -14.21 12.43 10.55
CA SER A 98 -15.58 12.48 11.09
C SER A 98 -16.59 11.64 10.29
N ASP A 99 -16.41 11.55 8.97
CA ASP A 99 -17.22 10.77 8.04
C ASP A 99 -16.95 9.27 8.10
N THR A 100 -15.73 8.86 8.48
CA THR A 100 -15.36 7.43 8.62
C THR A 100 -15.52 6.90 10.04
N ILE A 101 -15.70 7.78 11.04
CA ILE A 101 -15.82 7.38 12.46
C ILE A 101 -17.06 6.48 12.70
N ALA A 102 -18.12 6.68 11.91
CA ALA A 102 -19.33 5.86 11.96
C ALA A 102 -19.05 4.37 11.65
N LEU A 103 -18.09 4.08 10.76
CA LEU A 103 -17.69 2.72 10.41
C LEU A 103 -17.09 1.95 11.60
N TRP A 104 -16.52 2.68 12.55
CA TRP A 104 -15.91 2.12 13.75
C TRP A 104 -16.90 2.07 14.92
N LEU A 105 -17.79 3.07 15.04
CA LEU A 105 -18.75 3.17 16.14
C LEU A 105 -19.94 2.22 15.96
N ILE A 106 -20.48 2.08 14.74
CA ILE A 106 -21.68 1.25 14.49
C ILE A 106 -21.48 -0.20 14.97
N PRO A 107 -20.43 -0.94 14.58
CA PRO A 107 -20.25 -2.31 15.06
C PRO A 107 -20.06 -2.38 16.57
N THR A 108 -19.32 -1.43 17.16
CA THR A 108 -19.08 -1.40 18.61
C THR A 108 -20.38 -1.20 19.38
N VAL A 109 -21.20 -0.23 18.99
CA VAL A 109 -22.51 0.04 19.61
C VAL A 109 -23.45 -1.17 19.44
N PHE A 110 -23.44 -1.78 18.24
CA PHE A 110 -24.25 -2.97 17.97
C PHE A 110 -23.87 -4.15 18.88
N PHE A 111 -22.58 -4.43 19.07
CA PHE A 111 -22.13 -5.48 19.97
C PHE A 111 -22.47 -5.19 21.45
N ILE A 112 -22.33 -3.94 21.88
CA ILE A 112 -22.72 -3.54 23.25
C ILE A 112 -24.23 -3.74 23.44
N MET A 113 -25.06 -3.34 22.48
CA MET A 113 -26.51 -3.50 22.54
C MET A 113 -26.91 -4.99 22.61
N LEU A 114 -26.30 -5.84 21.76
CA LEU A 114 -26.55 -7.29 21.80
C LEU A 114 -26.14 -7.90 23.15
N PHE A 115 -25.00 -7.47 23.68
CA PHE A 115 -24.51 -7.91 24.99
C PHE A 115 -25.55 -7.59 26.07
N PHE A 116 -26.05 -6.36 26.14
CA PHE A 116 -27.07 -5.97 27.11
C PHE A 116 -28.39 -6.74 26.96
N ILE A 117 -28.86 -6.95 25.71
CA ILE A 117 -30.09 -7.71 25.45
C ILE A 117 -29.93 -9.16 25.90
N PHE A 118 -28.79 -9.79 25.60
CA PHE A 118 -28.53 -11.18 25.94
C PHE A 118 -28.44 -11.39 27.47
N PHE A 119 -27.66 -10.55 28.15
CA PHE A 119 -27.48 -10.68 29.61
C PHE A 119 -28.69 -10.21 30.41
N ARG A 120 -29.50 -9.29 29.89
CA ARG A 120 -30.76 -8.91 30.56
C ARG A 120 -31.86 -9.98 30.46
N LYS A 121 -31.78 -10.85 29.46
CA LYS A 121 -32.77 -11.90 29.23
C LYS A 121 -32.40 -13.23 29.91
N SER A 122 -31.17 -13.37 30.39
CA SER A 122 -30.71 -14.51 31.19
C SER A 122 -30.87 -14.24 32.67
#